data_d368e76f70c6c7f1745b7cb9d80ce2e3
#
_entry.id   d368e76f70c6c7f1745b7cb9d80ce2e3
#
_cell.length_a   1.000
_cell.length_b   1.000
_cell.length_c   1.000
_cell.angle_alpha   90.00
_cell.angle_beta   90.00
_cell.angle_gamma   90.00
#
_symmetry.space_group_name_H-M   'P 1'
#
loop_
_entity.id
_entity.type
_entity.pdbx_description
1 polymer ?
#
loop_
_entity_poly.entity_id
_entity_poly.type
_entity_poly.pdbx_seq_one_letter_code
_entity_poly.pdbx_strand_id
1 'polypeptide(L)'
;MNSYLNIASANSGPTNLESMDMDTNLDSLSVVPRNASSLANKLRVMSPDVAAGRFSTRIAIRAKRKILLINPADVIAVEAQGNYVLVRQTSSSHLLRESISTMEEKLAPHGFVRIHRSVLVNRACVEEIRPWSTGEYVLRARDKEYTVTRTYRKNLRLLAQLWIGGASAVAG
;
A
#
# COMPACT_ATOMS: atom_id res chain seq x y z
N MET A 1 -32.53 -12.32 53.83
CA MET A 1 -33.91 -11.88 54.00
C MET A 1 -34.49 -11.76 52.61
N ASN A 2 -35.17 -12.80 52.32
CA ASN A 2 -36.56 -12.96 51.91
C ASN A 2 -36.85 -12.51 50.51
N SER A 3 -37.02 -13.43 49.57
CA SER A 3 -38.23 -14.29 49.37
C SER A 3 -39.34 -13.47 48.69
N TYR A 4 -40.04 -13.85 47.68
CA TYR A 4 -40.72 -15.06 47.22
C TYR A 4 -41.22 -14.78 45.81
N LEU A 5 -41.11 -15.74 44.88
CA LEU A 5 -42.12 -16.71 44.52
C LEU A 5 -43.38 -16.13 43.79
N ASN A 6 -43.53 -16.57 42.55
CA ASN A 6 -44.39 -17.70 42.11
C ASN A 6 -45.69 -17.15 41.45
N ILE A 7 -46.27 -17.62 40.43
CA ILE A 7 -46.87 -18.89 39.98
C ILE A 7 -47.51 -18.61 38.60
N ALA A 8 -47.19 -19.35 37.57
CA ALA A 8 -47.95 -20.39 36.87
C ALA A 8 -49.43 -20.10 36.51
N SER A 9 -49.78 -20.34 35.25
CA SER A 9 -50.83 -21.35 34.84
C SER A 9 -51.11 -21.15 33.34
N ALA A 10 -50.73 -22.03 32.47
CA ALA A 10 -51.45 -23.08 31.84
C ALA A 10 -52.86 -22.71 31.31
N ASN A 11 -53.07 -22.81 30.01
CA ASN A 11 -54.16 -23.62 29.48
C ASN A 11 -54.03 -23.92 27.96
N SER A 12 -54.03 -25.14 27.70
CA SER A 12 -54.43 -26.09 26.67
C SER A 12 -55.21 -25.57 25.45
N GLY A 13 -54.83 -26.06 24.31
CA GLY A 13 -55.27 -26.23 22.97
C GLY A 13 -56.79 -26.37 22.68
N PRO A 14 -57.23 -26.77 21.50
CA PRO A 14 -56.80 -27.92 20.70
C PRO A 14 -56.71 -27.69 19.17
N THR A 15 -56.02 -28.64 18.53
CA THR A 15 -56.13 -29.19 17.17
C THR A 15 -57.28 -28.73 16.28
N ASN A 16 -56.89 -28.37 15.04
CA ASN A 16 -57.61 -28.94 13.90
C ASN A 16 -56.66 -29.04 12.68
N LEU A 17 -56.55 -30.29 12.25
CA LEU A 17 -56.05 -30.72 10.96
C LEU A 17 -57.09 -30.41 9.92
N GLU A 18 -56.75 -29.74 8.87
CA GLU A 18 -57.36 -29.98 7.57
C GLU A 18 -56.39 -29.66 6.47
N SER A 19 -56.09 -30.69 5.75
CA SER A 19 -55.39 -30.74 4.47
C SER A 19 -56.12 -29.96 3.42
N MET A 20 -55.41 -29.17 2.62
CA MET A 20 -55.77 -29.02 1.23
C MET A 20 -54.56 -28.58 0.38
N ASP A 21 -54.40 -29.38 -0.55
CA ASP A 21 -53.58 -29.47 -1.73
C ASP A 21 -53.27 -28.17 -2.49
N MET A 22 -52.06 -28.19 -3.00
CA MET A 22 -51.67 -28.07 -4.40
C MET A 22 -51.63 -26.72 -5.09
N ASP A 23 -50.59 -26.67 -5.83
CA ASP A 23 -50.28 -25.77 -6.97
C ASP A 23 -49.84 -24.37 -6.64
N THR A 24 -48.55 -24.33 -6.53
CA THR A 24 -47.90 -23.02 -6.68
C THR A 24 -46.79 -23.04 -7.65
N ASN A 25 -47.15 -22.54 -8.70
CA ASN A 25 -46.38 -21.86 -9.72
C ASN A 25 -45.12 -21.20 -9.17
N LEU A 26 -44.00 -21.90 -9.31
CA LEU A 26 -42.66 -21.42 -9.15
C LEU A 26 -42.15 -20.81 -10.46
N ASP A 27 -42.83 -19.73 -10.90
CA ASP A 27 -42.36 -18.98 -12.07
C ASP A 27 -42.70 -17.50 -11.91
N SER A 28 -41.93 -16.81 -11.15
CA SER A 28 -41.74 -15.34 -11.26
C SER A 28 -40.90 -14.79 -10.14
N LEU A 29 -39.60 -15.01 -10.16
CA LEU A 29 -38.61 -14.13 -9.53
C LEU A 29 -37.25 -14.25 -10.22
N SER A 30 -37.21 -14.03 -11.52
CA SER A 30 -35.99 -13.66 -12.22
C SER A 30 -36.05 -12.20 -12.65
N VAL A 31 -36.11 -11.32 -11.66
CA VAL A 31 -35.75 -9.92 -11.88
C VAL A 31 -34.30 -9.78 -11.50
N VAL A 32 -33.42 -10.24 -12.36
CA VAL A 32 -32.03 -9.81 -12.36
C VAL A 32 -32.03 -8.39 -12.90
N PRO A 33 -31.67 -7.38 -12.11
CA PRO A 33 -31.60 -6.02 -12.63
C PRO A 33 -30.54 -5.99 -13.72
N ARG A 34 -30.97 -5.61 -14.92
CA ARG A 34 -30.11 -5.47 -16.12
C ARG A 34 -28.98 -4.43 -15.96
N ASN A 35 -28.81 -3.86 -14.78
CA ASN A 35 -27.77 -2.87 -14.46
C ASN A 35 -26.56 -3.41 -13.71
N ALA A 36 -26.50 -4.70 -13.40
CA ALA A 36 -25.35 -5.29 -12.71
C ALA A 36 -24.06 -5.21 -13.57
N SER A 37 -24.20 -5.33 -14.88
CA SER A 37 -23.06 -5.24 -15.80
C SER A 37 -22.50 -3.83 -15.92
N SER A 38 -23.33 -2.80 -15.77
CA SER A 38 -22.90 -1.40 -15.83
C SER A 38 -22.12 -0.98 -14.57
N LEU A 39 -22.54 -1.46 -13.41
CA LEU A 39 -21.84 -1.21 -12.14
C LEU A 39 -20.52 -1.98 -12.06
N ALA A 40 -20.49 -3.23 -12.52
CA ALA A 40 -19.26 -4.02 -12.59
C ALA A 40 -18.23 -3.40 -13.56
N ASN A 41 -18.69 -2.83 -14.67
CA ASN A 41 -17.81 -2.15 -15.63
C ASN A 41 -17.33 -0.79 -15.11
N LYS A 42 -18.16 -0.08 -14.34
CA LYS A 42 -17.76 1.20 -13.70
C LYS A 42 -16.75 0.98 -12.57
N LEU A 43 -16.86 -0.15 -11.84
CA LEU A 43 -15.88 -0.55 -10.83
C LEU A 43 -14.56 -1.03 -11.44
N ARG A 44 -14.57 -1.53 -12.69
CA ARG A 44 -13.37 -1.99 -13.39
C ARG A 44 -12.50 -0.85 -13.93
N VAL A 45 -13.07 0.34 -14.09
CA VAL A 45 -12.35 1.56 -14.53
C VAL A 45 -11.81 2.35 -13.32
N MET A 46 -12.28 2.05 -12.11
CA MET A 46 -11.70 2.62 -10.91
C MET A 46 -10.39 1.88 -10.60
N SER A 47 -9.31 2.65 -10.54
CA SER A 47 -7.98 2.14 -10.17
C SER A 47 -8.09 1.19 -8.96
N PRO A 48 -7.34 0.06 -8.94
CA PRO A 48 -7.44 -0.95 -7.88
C PRO A 48 -7.26 -0.40 -6.47
N ASP A 49 -6.64 0.77 -6.32
CA ASP A 49 -6.45 1.48 -5.05
C ASP A 49 -7.76 2.01 -4.44
N VAL A 50 -8.77 2.33 -5.24
CA VAL A 50 -10.06 2.84 -4.76
C VAL A 50 -10.96 1.71 -4.29
N ALA A 51 -10.89 0.54 -4.95
CA ALA A 51 -11.67 -0.64 -4.58
C ALA A 51 -11.21 -1.30 -3.27
N ALA A 52 -9.96 -1.06 -2.86
CA ALA A 52 -9.37 -1.64 -1.65
C ALA A 52 -9.49 -0.75 -0.39
N GLY A 53 -10.16 0.42 -0.47
CA GLY A 53 -10.24 1.37 0.66
C GLY A 53 -8.87 1.88 1.11
N ARG A 54 -7.83 1.67 0.33
CA ARG A 54 -6.49 2.22 0.58
C ARG A 54 -6.51 3.67 0.12
N PHE A 55 -6.80 4.57 1.02
CA PHE A 55 -6.44 5.97 0.81
C PHE A 55 -4.93 5.99 0.57
N SER A 56 -4.53 6.23 -0.66
CA SER A 56 -3.13 6.47 -0.99
C SER A 56 -2.67 7.63 -0.11
N THR A 57 -1.82 7.33 0.88
CA THR A 57 -1.33 8.33 1.84
C THR A 57 -0.43 9.28 1.07
N ARG A 58 -1.02 10.37 0.56
CA ARG A 58 -0.25 11.41 -0.11
C ARG A 58 0.58 12.16 0.91
N ILE A 59 1.83 12.41 0.59
CA ILE A 59 2.69 13.28 1.38
C ILE A 59 2.58 14.72 0.88
N ALA A 60 2.46 15.66 1.82
CA ALA A 60 2.46 17.07 1.51
C ALA A 60 3.89 17.61 1.54
N ILE A 61 4.32 18.18 0.42
CA ILE A 61 5.65 18.76 0.27
C ILE A 61 5.51 20.26 0.01
N ARG A 62 6.15 21.08 0.84
CA ARG A 62 6.16 22.53 0.64
C ARG A 62 7.24 22.91 -0.38
N ALA A 63 6.84 23.36 -1.55
CA ALA A 63 7.71 23.82 -2.63
C ALA A 63 7.46 25.31 -2.92
N LYS A 64 8.39 26.18 -2.56
CA LYS A 64 8.28 27.63 -2.72
C LYS A 64 6.97 28.18 -2.13
N ARG A 65 6.02 28.58 -3.00
CA ARG A 65 4.71 29.17 -2.60
C ARG A 65 3.54 28.19 -2.68
N LYS A 66 3.77 26.92 -2.91
CA LYS A 66 2.72 25.90 -3.06
C LYS A 66 3.00 24.67 -2.23
N ILE A 67 1.94 23.96 -1.89
CA ILE A 67 2.01 22.63 -1.31
C ILE A 67 1.71 21.63 -2.42
N LEU A 68 2.63 20.70 -2.65
CA LEU A 68 2.46 19.58 -3.57
C LEU A 68 2.01 18.37 -2.77
N LEU A 69 0.94 17.73 -3.22
CA LEU A 69 0.52 16.44 -2.71
C LEU A 69 1.06 15.37 -3.66
N ILE A 70 2.03 14.60 -3.18
CA ILE A 70 2.73 13.57 -3.96
C ILE A 70 2.37 12.20 -3.40
N ASN A 71 2.09 11.26 -4.30
CA ASN A 71 2.00 9.86 -3.90
C ASN A 71 3.43 9.29 -3.75
N PRO A 72 3.80 8.77 -2.58
CA PRO A 72 5.12 8.17 -2.37
C PRO A 72 5.46 7.05 -3.36
N ALA A 73 4.45 6.32 -3.84
CA ALA A 73 4.65 5.25 -4.82
C ALA A 73 5.19 5.75 -6.17
N ASP A 74 4.92 7.02 -6.52
CA ASP A 74 5.39 7.63 -7.77
C ASP A 74 6.82 8.18 -7.65
N VAL A 75 7.35 8.27 -6.42
CA VAL A 75 8.70 8.79 -6.16
C VAL A 75 9.70 7.65 -6.29
N ILE A 76 10.71 7.83 -7.16
CA ILE A 76 11.78 6.87 -7.40
C ILE A 76 12.90 7.05 -6.39
N ALA A 77 13.38 8.28 -6.24
CA ALA A 77 14.50 8.60 -5.38
C ALA A 77 14.46 10.06 -4.89
N VAL A 78 15.19 10.34 -3.83
CA VAL A 78 15.45 11.70 -3.32
C VAL A 78 16.95 11.90 -3.23
N GLU A 79 17.44 12.96 -3.86
CA GLU A 79 18.87 13.27 -3.98
C GLU A 79 19.16 14.61 -3.32
N ALA A 80 20.12 14.66 -2.40
CA ALA A 80 20.56 15.94 -1.82
C ALA A 80 21.39 16.74 -2.83
N GLN A 81 21.08 18.03 -2.94
CA GLN A 81 21.77 19.01 -3.76
C GLN A 81 22.02 20.29 -2.95
N GLY A 82 23.14 20.33 -2.24
CA GLY A 82 23.44 21.44 -1.32
C GLY A 82 22.38 21.54 -0.21
N ASN A 83 21.73 22.70 -0.11
CA ASN A 83 20.68 22.98 0.87
C ASN A 83 19.27 22.56 0.39
N TYR A 84 19.20 21.80 -0.70
CA TYR A 84 17.97 21.33 -1.30
C TYR A 84 18.00 19.82 -1.48
N VAL A 85 16.85 19.24 -1.66
CA VAL A 85 16.68 17.86 -2.12
C VAL A 85 15.88 17.84 -3.40
N LEU A 86 16.31 17.03 -4.35
CA LEU A 86 15.60 16.75 -5.59
C LEU A 86 14.76 15.48 -5.38
N VAL A 87 13.45 15.61 -5.41
CA VAL A 87 12.51 14.48 -5.39
C VAL A 87 12.24 14.09 -6.83
N ARG A 88 12.69 12.89 -7.22
CA ARG A 88 12.51 12.34 -8.57
C ARG A 88 11.28 11.47 -8.62
N GLN A 89 10.38 11.78 -9.54
CA GLN A 89 9.23 10.96 -9.92
C GLN A 89 9.42 10.44 -11.35
N THR A 90 8.59 9.49 -11.76
CA THR A 90 8.64 8.92 -13.11
C THR A 90 8.52 9.98 -14.21
N SER A 91 7.67 10.98 -14.03
CA SER A 91 7.36 12.01 -15.03
C SER A 91 7.82 13.41 -14.67
N SER A 92 8.30 13.64 -13.46
CA SER A 92 8.63 14.97 -12.97
C SER A 92 9.71 14.94 -11.90
N SER A 93 10.25 16.11 -11.58
CA SER A 93 11.17 16.28 -10.45
C SER A 93 10.85 17.58 -9.72
N HIS A 94 11.02 17.57 -8.41
CA HIS A 94 10.72 18.72 -7.55
C HIS A 94 11.92 19.03 -6.65
N LEU A 95 12.35 20.28 -6.68
CA LEU A 95 13.41 20.76 -5.80
C LEU A 95 12.80 21.39 -4.55
N LEU A 96 13.20 20.90 -3.38
CA LEU A 96 12.68 21.31 -2.08
C LEU A 96 13.81 21.79 -1.19
N ARG A 97 13.55 22.80 -0.38
CA ARG A 97 14.48 23.25 0.65
C ARG A 97 14.27 22.43 1.92
N GLU A 98 14.83 21.26 1.94
CA GLU A 98 14.78 20.31 3.06
C GLU A 98 16.10 19.56 3.17
N SER A 99 16.35 18.95 4.35
CA SER A 99 17.52 18.08 4.52
C SER A 99 17.18 16.66 4.08
N ILE A 100 18.20 15.93 3.64
CA ILE A 100 18.04 14.51 3.28
C ILE A 100 17.63 13.67 4.51
N SER A 101 18.05 14.04 5.72
CA SER A 101 17.67 13.35 6.95
C SER A 101 16.20 13.56 7.30
N THR A 102 15.69 14.79 7.13
CA THR A 102 14.25 15.07 7.30
C THR A 102 13.41 14.29 6.28
N MET A 103 13.92 14.18 5.05
CA MET A 103 13.23 13.37 4.03
C MET A 103 13.28 11.88 4.35
N GLU A 104 14.37 11.38 4.92
CA GLU A 104 14.48 10.00 5.40
C GLU A 104 13.42 9.68 6.46
N GLU A 105 13.30 10.51 7.50
CA GLU A 105 12.29 10.34 8.56
C GLU A 105 10.87 10.31 8.01
N LYS A 106 10.55 11.24 7.10
CA LYS A 106 9.21 11.34 6.50
C LYS A 106 8.89 10.19 5.54
N LEU A 107 9.88 9.66 4.83
CA LEU A 107 9.70 8.68 3.77
C LEU A 107 10.00 7.25 4.19
N ALA A 108 10.68 7.01 5.30
CA ALA A 108 10.95 5.66 5.81
C ALA A 108 9.67 4.80 5.97
N PRO A 109 8.54 5.32 6.50
CA PRO A 109 7.29 4.57 6.58
C PRO A 109 6.72 4.16 5.22
N HIS A 110 7.11 4.84 4.15
CA HIS A 110 6.70 4.60 2.78
C HIS A 110 7.65 3.71 1.98
N GLY A 111 8.61 3.07 2.67
CA GLY A 111 9.51 2.11 2.04
C GLY A 111 10.73 2.72 1.37
N PHE A 112 11.11 3.93 1.74
CA PHE A 112 12.37 4.52 1.29
C PHE A 112 13.54 4.08 2.17
N VAL A 113 14.66 3.85 1.52
CA VAL A 113 15.88 3.36 2.14
C VAL A 113 17.05 4.27 1.78
N ARG A 114 17.82 4.67 2.78
CA ARG A 114 19.04 5.45 2.55
C ARG A 114 20.18 4.55 2.09
N ILE A 115 20.76 4.86 0.94
CA ILE A 115 21.83 4.09 0.29
C ILE A 115 23.14 4.86 0.17
N HIS A 116 23.06 6.16 0.34
CA HIS A 116 24.19 7.07 0.31
C HIS A 116 23.94 8.26 1.24
N ARG A 117 25.00 8.97 1.66
CA ARG A 117 24.84 10.20 2.47
C ARG A 117 23.90 11.23 1.85
N SER A 118 23.73 11.19 0.54
CA SER A 118 22.92 12.14 -0.25
C SER A 118 21.77 11.48 -1.03
N VAL A 119 21.49 10.19 -0.85
CA VAL A 119 20.49 9.49 -1.66
C VAL A 119 19.60 8.58 -0.82
N LEU A 120 18.29 8.77 -0.99
CA LEU A 120 17.23 7.84 -0.59
C LEU A 120 16.64 7.23 -1.85
N VAL A 121 16.30 5.94 -1.80
CA VAL A 121 15.65 5.24 -2.91
C VAL A 121 14.37 4.56 -2.44
N ASN A 122 13.36 4.57 -3.29
CA ASN A 122 12.15 3.80 -3.05
C ASN A 122 12.43 2.32 -3.39
N ARG A 123 12.31 1.43 -2.40
CA ARG A 123 12.56 -0.01 -2.60
C ARG A 123 11.68 -0.64 -3.68
N ALA A 124 10.46 -0.13 -3.88
CA ALA A 124 9.55 -0.63 -4.91
C ALA A 124 10.01 -0.29 -6.35
N CYS A 125 10.93 0.66 -6.49
CA CYS A 125 11.49 1.06 -7.77
C CYS A 125 12.85 0.40 -8.06
N VAL A 126 13.40 -0.36 -7.12
CA VAL A 126 14.69 -1.03 -7.29
C VAL A 126 14.52 -2.27 -8.15
N GLU A 127 15.28 -2.36 -9.22
CA GLU A 127 15.22 -3.44 -10.19
C GLU A 127 16.43 -4.36 -10.10
N GLU A 128 17.61 -3.81 -9.76
CA GLU A 128 18.86 -4.56 -9.75
C GLU A 128 19.80 -4.03 -8.67
N ILE A 129 20.52 -4.92 -8.02
CA ILE A 129 21.62 -4.60 -7.13
C ILE A 129 22.79 -5.48 -7.52
N ARG A 130 23.92 -4.88 -7.86
CA ARG A 130 25.14 -5.61 -8.25
C ARG A 130 26.34 -5.15 -7.42
N PRO A 131 27.26 -6.06 -7.08
CA PRO A 131 28.51 -5.67 -6.45
C PRO A 131 29.32 -4.77 -7.39
N TRP A 132 30.00 -3.82 -6.79
CA TRP A 132 30.95 -2.92 -7.45
C TRP A 132 32.32 -3.06 -6.79
N SER A 133 33.30 -2.29 -7.24
CA SER A 133 34.66 -2.35 -6.70
C SER A 133 34.67 -2.04 -5.17
N THR A 134 35.60 -2.64 -4.45
CA THR A 134 35.97 -2.28 -3.06
C THR A 134 34.84 -2.33 -2.02
N GLY A 135 33.85 -3.23 -2.20
CA GLY A 135 32.77 -3.45 -1.21
C GLY A 135 31.64 -2.43 -1.29
N GLU A 136 31.55 -1.70 -2.35
CA GLU A 136 30.40 -0.89 -2.72
C GLU A 136 29.47 -1.69 -3.63
N TYR A 137 28.24 -1.20 -3.79
CA TYR A 137 27.26 -1.78 -4.70
C TYR A 137 26.71 -0.71 -5.61
N VAL A 138 26.32 -1.08 -6.81
CA VAL A 138 25.50 -0.26 -7.69
C VAL A 138 24.08 -0.79 -7.66
N LEU A 139 23.15 0.12 -7.47
CA LEU A 139 21.72 -0.14 -7.45
C LEU A 139 21.08 0.59 -8.62
N ARG A 140 20.28 -0.15 -9.41
CA ARG A 140 19.47 0.45 -10.47
C ARG A 140 18.03 0.60 -10.00
N ALA A 141 17.54 1.84 -10.05
CA ALA A 141 16.15 2.18 -9.81
C ALA A 141 15.58 2.88 -11.04
N ARG A 142 14.75 2.16 -11.77
CA ARG A 142 14.22 2.58 -13.06
C ARG A 142 15.37 2.89 -14.06
N ASP A 143 15.39 4.11 -14.54
CA ASP A 143 16.33 4.63 -15.56
C ASP A 143 17.69 5.08 -15.02
N LYS A 144 17.90 5.01 -13.69
CA LYS A 144 19.11 5.57 -13.06
C LYS A 144 19.81 4.60 -12.12
N GLU A 145 21.13 4.64 -12.18
CA GLU A 145 22.01 3.91 -11.26
C GLU A 145 22.49 4.82 -10.11
N TYR A 146 22.61 4.21 -8.94
CA TYR A 146 23.05 4.84 -7.72
C TYR A 146 24.11 4.00 -7.02
N THR A 147 25.14 4.63 -6.47
CA THR A 147 26.13 3.93 -5.66
C THR A 147 25.64 3.77 -4.22
N VAL A 148 25.71 2.55 -3.73
CA VAL A 148 25.49 2.22 -2.31
C VAL A 148 26.86 2.17 -1.65
N THR A 149 27.16 3.15 -0.83
CA THR A 149 28.46 3.25 -0.16
C THR A 149 28.57 2.24 1.01
N ARG A 150 29.79 1.92 1.42
CA ARG A 150 30.10 0.96 2.50
C ARG A 150 29.31 1.25 3.77
N THR A 151 29.18 2.51 4.16
CA THR A 151 28.45 2.96 5.36
C THR A 151 26.97 2.51 5.32
N TYR A 152 26.36 2.50 4.14
CA TYR A 152 24.95 2.17 3.94
C TYR A 152 24.70 0.74 3.44
N ARG A 153 25.75 -0.07 3.30
CA ARG A 153 25.66 -1.46 2.87
C ARG A 153 24.66 -2.29 3.70
N LYS A 154 24.63 -2.08 5.01
CA LYS A 154 23.69 -2.76 5.91
C LYS A 154 22.21 -2.54 5.50
N ASN A 155 21.92 -1.42 4.87
CA ASN A 155 20.57 -1.05 4.44
C ASN A 155 20.11 -1.82 3.19
N LEU A 156 21.01 -2.53 2.48
CA LEU A 156 20.64 -3.39 1.35
C LEU A 156 19.62 -4.46 1.76
N ARG A 157 19.67 -4.94 3.01
CA ARG A 157 18.69 -5.90 3.53
C ARG A 157 17.26 -5.36 3.56
N LEU A 158 17.11 -4.04 3.64
CA LEU A 158 15.80 -3.39 3.65
C LEU A 158 15.20 -3.26 2.25
N LEU A 159 15.99 -3.44 1.20
CA LEU A 159 15.56 -3.34 -0.19
C LEU A 159 14.90 -4.61 -0.69
N ALA A 160 15.21 -5.76 -0.08
CA ALA A 160 14.61 -7.04 -0.42
C ALA A 160 13.87 -7.61 0.79
N GLN A 161 12.63 -7.98 0.61
CA GLN A 161 11.85 -8.67 1.66
C GLN A 161 12.24 -10.15 1.74
N LEU A 162 12.63 -10.73 0.62
CA LEU A 162 13.02 -12.13 0.48
C LEU A 162 14.20 -12.23 -0.47
N TRP A 163 15.29 -12.83 0.00
CA TRP A 163 16.44 -13.19 -0.82
C TRP A 163 16.29 -14.65 -1.25
N ILE A 164 16.24 -14.88 -2.56
CA ILE A 164 16.20 -16.21 -3.15
C ILE A 164 17.53 -16.46 -3.86
N GLY A 165 18.22 -17.54 -3.50
CA GLY A 165 19.55 -17.86 -4.05
C GLY A 165 20.70 -17.13 -3.34
N GLY A 166 21.85 -17.78 -3.21
CA GLY A 166 23.16 -17.26 -2.82
C GLY A 166 23.23 -16.22 -1.71
N ALA A 167 22.84 -16.56 -0.50
CA ALA A 167 22.92 -15.66 0.67
C ALA A 167 24.35 -15.22 1.04
N SER A 168 25.39 -15.78 0.39
CA SER A 168 26.79 -15.56 0.73
C SER A 168 27.39 -14.23 0.26
N ALA A 169 26.76 -13.51 -0.65
CA ALA A 169 27.38 -12.32 -1.25
C ALA A 169 27.21 -11.03 -0.44
N VAL A 170 26.34 -11.02 0.59
CA VAL A 170 26.02 -9.78 1.35
C VAL A 170 26.46 -9.86 2.82
N ALA A 171 26.91 -11.02 3.27
CA ALA A 171 27.41 -11.22 4.63
C ALA A 171 28.93 -11.23 4.62
N GLY A 172 29.54 -10.08 4.59
CA GLY A 172 30.97 -9.86 4.73
C GLY A 172 31.23 -8.43 5.16
#